data_9133a15a4c33ec835bc6d8bc3e223cac
#
_entry.id   9133a15a4c33ec835bc6d8bc3e223cac
#
_cell.length_a   1.000
_cell.length_b   1.000
_cell.length_c   1.000
_cell.angle_alpha   90.00
_cell.angle_beta   90.00
_cell.angle_gamma   90.00
#
_symmetry.space_group_name_H-M   'P 1'
#
loop_
_entity.id
_entity.type
_entity.pdbx_description
1 polymer ?
#
loop_
_entity_poly.entity_id
_entity_poly.type
_entity_poly.pdbx_seq_one_letter_code
_entity_poly.pdbx_strand_id
1 'polypeptide(L)'
;TEPKRAAAVLRGMVNEMGERYKLMAEKGTKSIEKYNQLFEEEGARDEDKEIHRRLPFIVVVIDELSDLMMASGKDVEESLVRLSQMARASGIHLLVATQRPSVDVITGLIKANFPARLSLQVASRTDSRTILDTGGAETLLGDGDMLFLPPGSSRLKRIHGAYVSEAEIKRVTDFLKKQGKPAYDKAISEARVEEKEYGNDDLGEEFNKRYDEAVAIVIQLQQASTSYVQRRLRIGYN
;
A
#
# COMPACT_ATOMS: atom_id res chain seq x y z
N THR A 1 -2.46 -13.90 7.97
CA THR A 1 -1.52 -13.37 6.95
C THR A 1 -0.35 -12.74 7.67
N GLU A 2 0.86 -13.01 7.23
CA GLU A 2 2.09 -12.46 7.82
C GLU A 2 2.23 -10.99 7.45
N PRO A 3 2.33 -10.04 8.41
CA PRO A 3 2.36 -8.60 8.11
C PRO A 3 3.52 -8.20 7.20
N LYS A 4 4.72 -8.76 7.40
CA LYS A 4 5.89 -8.51 6.53
C LYS A 4 5.63 -8.94 5.07
N ARG A 5 4.96 -10.07 4.87
CA ARG A 5 4.58 -10.55 3.55
C ARG A 5 3.53 -9.65 2.91
N ALA A 6 2.59 -9.12 3.69
CA ALA A 6 1.60 -8.17 3.20
C ALA A 6 2.25 -6.84 2.76
N ALA A 7 3.25 -6.35 3.49
CA ALA A 7 4.03 -5.18 3.07
C ALA A 7 4.79 -5.45 1.74
N ALA A 8 5.36 -6.65 1.57
CA ALA A 8 6.01 -7.04 0.31
C ALA A 8 5.00 -7.09 -0.85
N VAL A 9 3.78 -7.60 -0.62
CA VAL A 9 2.69 -7.60 -1.63
C VAL A 9 2.31 -6.17 -2.01
N LEU A 10 2.23 -5.23 -1.07
CA LEU A 10 1.95 -3.82 -1.39
C LEU A 10 3.05 -3.20 -2.26
N ARG A 11 4.31 -3.50 -2.01
CA ARG A 11 5.42 -3.10 -2.91
C ARG A 11 5.27 -3.74 -4.29
N GLY A 12 4.88 -5.02 -4.35
CA GLY A 12 4.55 -5.71 -5.60
C GLY A 12 3.45 -5.01 -6.39
N MET A 13 2.42 -4.47 -5.71
CA MET A 13 1.36 -3.68 -6.34
C MET A 13 1.86 -2.35 -6.90
N VAL A 14 2.83 -1.71 -6.24
CA VAL A 14 3.48 -0.50 -6.77
C VAL A 14 4.25 -0.82 -8.05
N ASN A 15 4.95 -1.96 -8.11
CA ASN A 15 5.65 -2.40 -9.31
C ASN A 15 4.67 -2.73 -10.43
N GLU A 16 3.61 -3.50 -10.15
CA GLU A 16 2.54 -3.80 -11.13
C GLU A 16 1.92 -2.52 -11.69
N MET A 17 1.67 -1.52 -10.85
CA MET A 17 1.22 -0.21 -11.30
C MET A 17 2.21 0.41 -12.29
N GLY A 18 3.50 0.35 -12.00
CA GLY A 18 4.56 0.85 -12.88
C GLY A 18 4.58 0.16 -14.24
N GLU A 19 4.47 -1.17 -14.27
CA GLU A 19 4.41 -1.95 -15.51
C GLU A 19 3.16 -1.61 -16.34
N ARG A 20 2.00 -1.44 -15.69
CA ARG A 20 0.78 -1.00 -16.38
C ARG A 20 0.93 0.37 -17.01
N TYR A 21 1.60 1.31 -16.34
CA TYR A 21 1.88 2.62 -16.91
C TYR A 21 2.79 2.54 -18.15
N LYS A 22 3.79 1.65 -18.15
CA LYS A 22 4.64 1.41 -19.33
C LYS A 22 3.80 0.92 -20.51
N LEU A 23 3.00 -0.14 -20.29
CA LEU A 23 2.11 -0.68 -21.32
C LEU A 23 1.13 0.36 -21.89
N MET A 24 0.53 1.16 -21.01
CA MET A 24 -0.37 2.25 -21.42
C MET A 24 0.36 3.33 -22.23
N ALA A 25 1.59 3.68 -21.83
CA ALA A 25 2.41 4.68 -22.53
C ALA A 25 2.81 4.21 -23.94
N GLU A 26 3.18 2.93 -24.12
CA GLU A 26 3.50 2.31 -25.41
C GLU A 26 2.31 2.41 -26.39
N LYS A 27 1.08 2.29 -25.87
CA LYS A 27 -0.16 2.45 -26.67
C LYS A 27 -0.69 3.89 -26.69
N GLY A 28 0.03 4.87 -26.13
CA GLY A 28 -0.39 6.28 -26.10
C GLY A 28 -1.66 6.54 -25.31
N THR A 29 -2.02 5.67 -24.36
CA THR A 29 -3.23 5.78 -23.54
C THR A 29 -2.93 6.31 -22.14
N LYS A 30 -3.93 6.97 -21.52
CA LYS A 30 -3.79 7.57 -20.18
C LYS A 30 -4.61 6.86 -19.09
N SER A 31 -5.40 5.84 -19.46
CA SER A 31 -6.19 5.07 -18.50
C SER A 31 -6.39 3.64 -18.99
N ILE A 32 -6.60 2.74 -18.03
CA ILE A 32 -6.83 1.32 -18.28
C ILE A 32 -8.08 1.08 -19.16
N GLU A 33 -9.12 1.90 -19.02
CA GLU A 33 -10.34 1.77 -19.82
C GLU A 33 -10.03 1.99 -21.31
N LYS A 34 -9.28 3.07 -21.62
CA LYS A 34 -8.88 3.36 -23.00
C LYS A 34 -7.91 2.34 -23.54
N TYR A 35 -6.98 1.87 -22.71
CA TYR A 35 -6.05 0.80 -23.09
C TYR A 35 -6.81 -0.48 -23.44
N ASN A 36 -7.74 -0.91 -22.60
CA ASN A 36 -8.55 -2.10 -22.85
C ASN A 36 -9.48 -1.95 -24.06
N GLN A 37 -10.03 -0.75 -24.27
CA GLN A 37 -10.86 -0.46 -25.44
C GLN A 37 -10.05 -0.59 -26.74
N LEU A 38 -8.84 -0.03 -26.81
CA LEU A 38 -7.95 -0.21 -27.97
C LEU A 38 -7.62 -1.68 -28.22
N PHE A 39 -7.37 -2.45 -27.16
CA PHE A 39 -7.13 -3.88 -27.28
C PHE A 39 -8.33 -4.64 -27.88
N GLU A 40 -9.57 -4.25 -27.54
CA GLU A 40 -10.79 -4.83 -28.07
C GLU A 40 -11.03 -4.42 -29.55
N GLU A 41 -10.71 -3.18 -29.93
CA GLU A 41 -10.89 -2.64 -31.29
C GLU A 41 -9.82 -3.15 -32.29
N GLU A 42 -8.55 -3.16 -31.88
CA GLU A 42 -7.44 -3.58 -32.74
C GLU A 42 -7.37 -5.11 -32.91
N GLY A 43 -8.03 -5.86 -32.02
CA GLY A 43 -7.89 -7.30 -31.88
C GLY A 43 -6.49 -7.68 -31.40
N ALA A 44 -6.35 -8.80 -30.74
CA ALA A 44 -5.03 -9.35 -30.39
C ALA A 44 -4.33 -9.82 -31.68
N ARG A 45 -3.45 -9.01 -32.27
CA ARG A 45 -2.54 -9.51 -33.30
C ARG A 45 -1.62 -10.52 -32.65
N ASP A 46 -1.38 -11.65 -33.32
CA ASP A 46 -0.63 -12.77 -32.72
C ASP A 46 0.78 -12.38 -32.26
N GLU A 47 1.38 -11.38 -32.90
CA GLU A 47 2.72 -10.86 -32.57
C GLU A 47 2.74 -10.03 -31.29
N ASP A 48 1.60 -9.44 -30.87
CA ASP A 48 1.48 -8.57 -29.71
C ASP A 48 0.91 -9.28 -28.46
N LYS A 49 0.51 -10.53 -28.56
CA LYS A 49 -0.21 -11.27 -27.49
C LYS A 49 0.59 -11.39 -26.18
N GLU A 50 1.91 -11.46 -26.25
CA GLU A 50 2.74 -11.55 -25.05
C GLU A 50 2.95 -10.19 -24.37
N ILE A 51 2.96 -9.10 -25.13
CA ILE A 51 3.28 -7.75 -24.63
C ILE A 51 2.01 -6.97 -24.30
N HIS A 52 0.98 -7.06 -25.15
CA HIS A 52 -0.26 -6.28 -25.01
C HIS A 52 -1.46 -7.20 -24.70
N ARG A 53 -1.69 -7.44 -23.42
CA ARG A 53 -2.85 -8.19 -22.93
C ARG A 53 -3.89 -7.25 -22.32
N ARG A 54 -5.16 -7.65 -22.37
CA ARG A 54 -6.20 -6.95 -21.62
C ARG A 54 -5.82 -6.89 -20.13
N LEU A 55 -5.83 -5.71 -19.53
CA LEU A 55 -5.48 -5.50 -18.14
C LEU A 55 -6.75 -5.60 -17.26
N PRO A 56 -6.83 -6.53 -16.32
CA PRO A 56 -7.94 -6.58 -15.38
C PRO A 56 -7.84 -5.46 -14.36
N PHE A 57 -8.99 -5.02 -13.80
CA PHE A 57 -9.00 -4.22 -12.60
C PHE A 57 -8.50 -5.04 -11.41
N ILE A 58 -7.75 -4.40 -10.53
CA ILE A 58 -7.26 -5.01 -9.29
C ILE A 58 -7.89 -4.27 -8.12
N VAL A 59 -8.47 -5.02 -7.18
CA VAL A 59 -8.95 -4.48 -5.91
C VAL A 59 -8.07 -5.03 -4.79
N VAL A 60 -7.40 -4.14 -4.10
CA VAL A 60 -6.58 -4.46 -2.93
C VAL A 60 -7.39 -4.16 -1.68
N VAL A 61 -7.65 -5.18 -0.87
CA VAL A 61 -8.42 -5.05 0.38
C VAL A 61 -7.48 -5.27 1.55
N ILE A 62 -7.42 -4.30 2.46
CA ILE A 62 -6.72 -4.37 3.73
C ILE A 62 -7.78 -4.32 4.82
N ASP A 63 -7.97 -5.45 5.51
CA ASP A 63 -8.99 -5.61 6.55
C ASP A 63 -8.61 -4.89 7.86
N GLU A 64 -7.33 -4.99 8.25
CA GLU A 64 -6.81 -4.31 9.45
C GLU A 64 -5.45 -3.66 9.17
N LEU A 65 -5.49 -2.36 8.92
CA LEU A 65 -4.29 -1.57 8.61
C LEU A 65 -3.32 -1.50 9.80
N SER A 66 -3.84 -1.47 11.04
CA SER A 66 -2.99 -1.31 12.23
C SER A 66 -1.95 -2.43 12.34
N ASP A 67 -2.29 -3.66 11.98
CA ASP A 67 -1.38 -4.79 12.05
C ASP A 67 -0.20 -4.65 11.09
N LEU A 68 -0.44 -4.03 9.92
CA LEU A 68 0.61 -3.76 8.95
C LEU A 68 1.49 -2.58 9.39
N MET A 69 0.87 -1.52 9.94
CA MET A 69 1.58 -0.34 10.43
C MET A 69 2.49 -0.68 11.61
N MET A 70 2.06 -1.57 12.51
CA MET A 70 2.89 -2.04 13.63
C MET A 70 4.11 -2.85 13.19
N ALA A 71 4.01 -3.60 12.10
CA ALA A 71 5.08 -4.48 11.64
C ALA A 71 6.08 -3.80 10.70
N SER A 72 5.62 -2.89 9.84
CA SER A 72 6.40 -2.26 8.77
C SER A 72 5.81 -0.91 8.38
N GLY A 73 5.47 -0.06 9.35
CA GLY A 73 4.67 1.15 9.16
C GLY A 73 5.17 2.08 8.06
N LYS A 74 6.47 2.39 8.01
CA LYS A 74 7.04 3.28 7.00
C LYS A 74 6.88 2.73 5.57
N ASP A 75 7.22 1.47 5.35
CA ASP A 75 7.14 0.84 4.03
C ASP A 75 5.68 0.70 3.54
N VAL A 76 4.78 0.39 4.47
CA VAL A 76 3.33 0.28 4.21
C VAL A 76 2.75 1.65 3.87
N GLU A 77 3.04 2.67 4.67
CA GLU A 77 2.57 4.04 4.42
C GLU A 77 3.06 4.56 3.07
N GLU A 78 4.35 4.42 2.76
CA GLU A 78 4.92 4.84 1.48
C GLU A 78 4.26 4.15 0.29
N SER A 79 4.06 2.83 0.38
CA SER A 79 3.38 2.06 -0.66
C SER A 79 1.92 2.49 -0.85
N LEU A 80 1.17 2.68 0.25
CA LEU A 80 -0.21 3.14 0.21
C LEU A 80 -0.35 4.54 -0.37
N VAL A 81 0.51 5.47 0.04
CA VAL A 81 0.53 6.84 -0.49
C VAL A 81 0.78 6.82 -1.99
N ARG A 82 1.79 6.07 -2.46
CA ARG A 82 2.12 5.98 -3.87
C ARG A 82 0.99 5.36 -4.70
N LEU A 83 0.38 4.28 -4.21
CA LEU A 83 -0.77 3.67 -4.85
C LEU A 83 -1.97 4.63 -4.89
N SER A 84 -2.31 5.28 -3.78
CA SER A 84 -3.48 6.18 -3.73
C SER A 84 -3.36 7.38 -4.68
N GLN A 85 -2.14 7.86 -4.93
CA GLN A 85 -1.88 8.98 -5.84
C GLN A 85 -2.00 8.59 -7.32
N MET A 86 -1.61 7.38 -7.69
CA MET A 86 -1.40 7.03 -9.09
C MET A 86 -2.22 5.80 -9.55
N ALA A 87 -2.68 4.95 -8.67
CA ALA A 87 -3.22 3.65 -9.04
C ALA A 87 -4.55 3.69 -9.81
N ARG A 88 -5.34 4.77 -9.67
CA ARG A 88 -6.65 4.91 -10.32
C ARG A 88 -6.58 4.74 -11.83
N ALA A 89 -5.68 5.42 -12.49
CA ALA A 89 -5.54 5.34 -13.95
C ALA A 89 -5.06 3.97 -14.44
N SER A 90 -4.29 3.25 -13.62
CA SER A 90 -3.83 1.88 -13.89
C SER A 90 -4.84 0.79 -13.51
N GLY A 91 -6.03 1.17 -13.03
CA GLY A 91 -7.11 0.26 -12.65
C GLY A 91 -6.87 -0.51 -11.35
N ILE A 92 -6.08 0.05 -10.44
CA ILE A 92 -5.85 -0.53 -9.11
C ILE A 92 -6.61 0.31 -8.08
N HIS A 93 -7.48 -0.33 -7.31
CA HIS A 93 -8.34 0.29 -6.30
C HIS A 93 -8.00 -0.23 -4.92
N LEU A 94 -8.02 0.66 -3.93
CA LEU A 94 -7.69 0.36 -2.55
C LEU A 94 -8.93 0.46 -1.67
N LEU A 95 -9.17 -0.57 -0.86
CA LEU A 95 -10.16 -0.59 0.22
C LEU A 95 -9.39 -0.86 1.51
N VAL A 96 -9.25 0.15 2.36
CA VAL A 96 -8.44 0.08 3.57
C VAL A 96 -9.33 0.26 4.78
N ALA A 97 -9.31 -0.71 5.70
CA ALA A 97 -10.06 -0.68 6.93
C ALA A 97 -9.14 -0.83 8.15
N THR A 98 -9.61 -0.36 9.30
CA THR A 98 -8.98 -0.58 10.60
C THR A 98 -10.03 -0.47 11.71
N GLN A 99 -9.87 -1.28 12.74
CA GLN A 99 -10.61 -1.22 13.99
C GLN A 99 -9.91 -0.35 15.05
N ARG A 100 -8.69 0.16 14.73
CA ARG A 100 -7.88 0.97 15.64
C ARG A 100 -7.64 2.37 15.04
N PRO A 101 -8.60 3.29 15.20
CA PRO A 101 -8.51 4.63 14.62
C PRO A 101 -7.56 5.54 15.43
N SER A 102 -6.29 5.17 15.52
CA SER A 102 -5.24 6.01 16.14
C SER A 102 -4.52 6.86 15.11
N VAL A 103 -3.88 7.94 15.56
CA VAL A 103 -3.12 8.85 14.68
C VAL A 103 -1.87 8.18 14.10
N ASP A 104 -1.37 7.14 14.75
CA ASP A 104 -0.23 6.35 14.27
C ASP A 104 -0.61 5.37 13.14
N VAL A 105 -1.89 5.04 13.03
CA VAL A 105 -2.46 4.17 11.99
C VAL A 105 -3.05 5.01 10.86
N ILE A 106 -3.88 5.98 11.19
CA ILE A 106 -4.51 6.91 10.24
C ILE A 106 -3.73 8.22 10.25
N THR A 107 -2.55 8.19 9.66
CA THR A 107 -1.63 9.32 9.63
C THR A 107 -2.14 10.48 8.76
N GLY A 108 -1.53 11.65 8.92
CA GLY A 108 -1.83 12.80 8.06
C GLY A 108 -1.58 12.51 6.58
N LEU A 109 -0.54 11.73 6.25
CA LEU A 109 -0.22 11.33 4.87
C LEU A 109 -1.29 10.39 4.29
N ILE A 110 -1.74 9.40 5.06
CA ILE A 110 -2.83 8.52 4.67
C ILE A 110 -4.10 9.34 4.42
N LYS A 111 -4.51 10.22 5.35
CA LYS A 111 -5.71 11.05 5.19
C LYS A 111 -5.66 11.98 3.98
N ALA A 112 -4.49 12.56 3.69
CA ALA A 112 -4.32 13.43 2.54
C ALA A 112 -4.52 12.71 1.19
N ASN A 113 -4.21 11.42 1.15
CA ASN A 113 -4.25 10.61 -0.07
C ASN A 113 -5.50 9.70 -0.17
N PHE A 114 -6.25 9.54 0.92
CA PHE A 114 -7.53 8.84 0.98
C PHE A 114 -8.66 9.83 1.29
N PRO A 115 -9.13 10.59 0.29
CA PRO A 115 -10.13 11.63 0.48
C PRO A 115 -11.54 11.07 0.74
N ALA A 116 -11.84 9.87 0.27
CA ALA A 116 -13.07 9.16 0.59
C ALA A 116 -12.90 8.44 1.92
N ARG A 117 -13.66 8.83 2.94
CA ARG A 117 -13.57 8.22 4.26
C ARG A 117 -14.95 7.86 4.79
N LEU A 118 -15.01 6.74 5.50
CA LEU A 118 -16.23 6.22 6.08
C LEU A 118 -15.94 5.78 7.50
N SER A 119 -16.79 6.19 8.43
CA SER A 119 -16.75 5.73 9.82
C SER A 119 -18.08 5.09 10.19
N LEU A 120 -18.01 3.89 10.73
CA LEU A 120 -19.06 3.28 11.53
C LEU A 120 -19.04 3.89 12.94
N GLN A 121 -19.90 3.42 13.83
CA GLN A 121 -19.89 3.85 15.22
C GLN A 121 -18.51 3.60 15.85
N VAL A 122 -18.01 4.61 16.56
CA VAL A 122 -16.74 4.56 17.30
C VAL A 122 -16.97 4.88 18.79
N ALA A 123 -15.99 4.51 19.62
CA ALA A 123 -16.11 4.64 21.07
C ALA A 123 -16.01 6.09 21.55
N SER A 124 -15.29 6.95 20.85
CA SER A 124 -15.02 8.31 21.29
C SER A 124 -15.08 9.35 20.17
N ARG A 125 -15.29 10.62 20.57
CA ARG A 125 -15.21 11.77 19.67
C ARG A 125 -13.82 11.96 19.10
N THR A 126 -12.78 11.53 19.82
CA THR A 126 -11.40 11.56 19.34
C THR A 126 -11.21 10.61 18.17
N ASP A 127 -11.77 9.40 18.25
CA ASP A 127 -11.71 8.41 17.17
C ASP A 127 -12.43 8.94 15.91
N SER A 128 -13.63 9.54 16.10
CA SER A 128 -14.33 10.19 15.00
C SER A 128 -13.49 11.27 14.31
N ARG A 129 -12.81 12.13 15.10
CA ARG A 129 -11.92 13.16 14.56
C ARG A 129 -10.69 12.57 13.87
N THR A 130 -10.15 11.47 14.35
CA THR A 130 -9.02 10.80 13.72
C THR A 130 -9.39 10.33 12.31
N ILE A 131 -10.60 9.80 12.12
CA ILE A 131 -11.06 9.28 10.82
C ILE A 131 -11.57 10.42 9.93
N LEU A 132 -12.50 11.24 10.43
CA LEU A 132 -13.31 12.17 9.64
C LEU A 132 -12.89 13.64 9.77
N ASP A 133 -11.89 13.96 10.60
CA ASP A 133 -11.47 15.30 11.00
C ASP A 133 -12.57 16.07 11.78
N THR A 134 -13.67 15.42 12.12
CA THR A 134 -14.79 15.99 12.89
C THR A 134 -15.42 14.93 13.79
N GLY A 135 -16.11 15.37 14.84
CA GLY A 135 -16.92 14.48 15.68
C GLY A 135 -18.22 14.08 15.00
N GLY A 136 -18.91 13.10 15.58
CA GLY A 136 -20.25 12.66 15.16
C GLY A 136 -20.38 11.15 15.04
N ALA A 137 -19.31 10.42 14.67
CA ALA A 137 -19.39 8.97 14.56
C ALA A 137 -19.58 8.26 15.91
N GLU A 138 -19.23 8.90 17.02
CA GLU A 138 -19.50 8.42 18.39
C GLU A 138 -20.97 8.41 18.76
N THR A 139 -21.81 9.13 17.99
CA THR A 139 -23.25 9.23 18.24
C THR A 139 -24.09 8.38 17.31
N LEU A 140 -23.46 7.58 16.45
CA LEU A 140 -24.13 6.65 15.55
C LEU A 140 -24.80 5.52 16.32
N LEU A 141 -25.82 4.92 15.70
CA LEU A 141 -26.68 3.91 16.34
C LEU A 141 -26.07 2.49 16.35
N GLY A 142 -25.02 2.27 15.56
CA GLY A 142 -24.52 0.92 15.29
C GLY A 142 -25.24 0.27 14.10
N ASP A 143 -25.13 -1.05 13.96
CA ASP A 143 -25.85 -1.87 12.99
C ASP A 143 -25.81 -1.37 11.54
N GLY A 144 -24.69 -0.81 11.12
CA GLY A 144 -24.52 -0.29 9.75
C GLY A 144 -24.79 1.21 9.59
N ASP A 145 -25.15 1.92 10.68
CA ASP A 145 -25.22 3.38 10.66
C ASP A 145 -23.82 3.97 10.54
N MET A 146 -23.59 4.85 9.56
CA MET A 146 -22.27 5.33 9.21
C MET A 146 -22.28 6.77 8.75
N LEU A 147 -21.11 7.44 8.92
CA LEU A 147 -20.81 8.73 8.32
C LEU A 147 -19.83 8.55 7.17
N PHE A 148 -20.19 9.09 6.02
CA PHE A 148 -19.38 9.08 4.82
C PHE A 148 -18.92 10.49 4.45
N LEU A 149 -17.62 10.67 4.26
CA LEU A 149 -17.01 11.86 3.71
C LEU A 149 -16.68 11.61 2.23
N PRO A 150 -17.45 12.17 1.29
CA PRO A 150 -17.17 12.01 -0.14
C PRO A 150 -15.89 12.75 -0.54
N PRO A 151 -15.17 12.29 -1.58
CA PRO A 151 -14.04 13.03 -2.14
C PRO A 151 -14.47 14.43 -2.61
N GLY A 152 -13.64 15.44 -2.31
CA GLY A 152 -13.91 16.82 -2.73
C GLY A 152 -15.05 17.53 -1.99
N SER A 153 -15.59 16.93 -0.92
CA SER A 153 -16.61 17.54 -0.07
C SER A 153 -16.11 17.65 1.36
N SER A 154 -16.48 18.74 2.04
CA SER A 154 -16.33 18.90 3.49
C SER A 154 -17.58 18.47 4.28
N ARG A 155 -18.66 18.08 3.61
CA ARG A 155 -19.92 17.70 4.25
C ARG A 155 -20.05 16.20 4.36
N LEU A 156 -20.25 15.75 5.60
CA LEU A 156 -20.56 14.36 5.89
C LEU A 156 -21.96 14.00 5.39
N LYS A 157 -22.11 12.78 4.89
CA LYS A 157 -23.38 12.15 4.59
C LYS A 157 -23.60 11.02 5.57
N ARG A 158 -24.74 11.01 6.25
CA ARG A 158 -25.15 9.87 7.06
C ARG A 158 -25.81 8.85 6.16
N ILE A 159 -25.35 7.62 6.23
CA ILE A 159 -25.81 6.49 5.42
C ILE A 159 -26.09 5.33 6.37
N HIS A 160 -27.10 4.54 6.08
CA HIS A 160 -27.34 3.30 6.81
C HIS A 160 -27.10 2.11 5.87
N GLY A 161 -26.10 1.28 6.20
CA GLY A 161 -25.81 0.05 5.48
C GLY A 161 -26.85 -1.02 5.79
N ALA A 162 -27.21 -1.80 4.77
CA ALA A 162 -28.07 -2.95 4.99
C ALA A 162 -27.33 -4.03 5.80
N TYR A 163 -28.04 -4.71 6.69
CA TYR A 163 -27.50 -5.88 7.36
C TYR A 163 -27.30 -7.03 6.34
N VAL A 164 -26.12 -7.63 6.36
CA VAL A 164 -25.78 -8.80 5.53
C VAL A 164 -25.48 -9.96 6.46
N SER A 165 -26.29 -11.00 6.41
CA SER A 165 -26.14 -12.18 7.25
C SER A 165 -25.02 -13.11 6.74
N GLU A 166 -24.43 -13.91 7.63
CA GLU A 166 -23.46 -14.94 7.25
C GLU A 166 -23.99 -15.91 6.20
N ALA A 167 -25.29 -16.23 6.28
CA ALA A 167 -25.94 -17.08 5.30
C ALA A 167 -25.98 -16.47 3.90
N GLU A 168 -26.16 -15.14 3.81
CA GLU A 168 -26.12 -14.40 2.54
C GLU A 168 -24.70 -14.33 2.00
N ILE A 169 -23.70 -14.03 2.86
CA ILE A 169 -22.28 -14.05 2.49
C ILE A 169 -21.91 -15.44 1.95
N LYS A 170 -22.32 -16.51 2.65
CA LYS A 170 -22.07 -17.88 2.21
C LYS A 170 -22.68 -18.17 0.84
N ARG A 171 -23.93 -17.77 0.60
CA ARG A 171 -24.59 -17.97 -0.71
C ARG A 171 -23.84 -17.27 -1.84
N VAL A 172 -23.42 -16.01 -1.63
CA VAL A 172 -22.65 -15.24 -2.63
C VAL A 172 -21.29 -15.89 -2.87
N THR A 173 -20.57 -16.25 -1.82
CA THR A 173 -19.24 -16.88 -1.96
C THR A 173 -19.32 -18.25 -2.61
N ASP A 174 -20.32 -19.07 -2.29
CA ASP A 174 -20.54 -20.37 -2.92
C ASP A 174 -20.90 -20.22 -4.41
N PHE A 175 -21.67 -19.19 -4.76
CA PHE A 175 -21.97 -18.87 -6.17
C PHE A 175 -20.71 -18.47 -6.93
N LEU A 176 -19.86 -17.59 -6.36
CA LEU A 176 -18.61 -17.19 -6.99
C LEU A 176 -17.63 -18.36 -7.17
N LYS A 177 -17.52 -19.24 -6.17
CA LYS A 177 -16.67 -20.45 -6.24
C LYS A 177 -17.09 -21.42 -7.36
N LYS A 178 -18.36 -21.44 -7.73
CA LYS A 178 -18.86 -22.30 -8.83
C LYS A 178 -18.45 -21.76 -10.20
N GLN A 179 -18.14 -20.48 -10.33
CA GLN A 179 -17.78 -19.86 -11.60
C GLN A 179 -16.33 -20.17 -12.04
N GLY A 180 -15.45 -20.53 -11.11
CA GLY A 180 -14.07 -20.88 -11.44
C GLY A 180 -13.20 -21.10 -10.21
N LYS A 181 -12.03 -21.69 -10.45
CA LYS A 181 -10.99 -21.80 -9.41
C LYS A 181 -10.14 -20.52 -9.41
N PRO A 182 -9.67 -20.05 -8.23
CA PRO A 182 -8.78 -18.90 -8.18
C PRO A 182 -7.46 -19.23 -8.89
N ALA A 183 -7.04 -18.33 -9.78
CA ALA A 183 -5.70 -18.36 -10.37
C ALA A 183 -4.82 -17.37 -9.57
N TYR A 184 -3.97 -17.89 -8.71
CA TYR A 184 -3.06 -17.07 -7.90
C TYR A 184 -1.89 -16.58 -8.77
N ASP A 185 -1.70 -15.28 -8.82
CA ASP A 185 -0.50 -14.70 -9.41
C ASP A 185 0.66 -14.87 -8.43
N LYS A 186 1.62 -15.73 -8.83
CA LYS A 186 2.79 -16.03 -8.00
C LYS A 186 3.74 -14.85 -7.89
N ALA A 187 3.85 -14.03 -8.92
CA ALA A 187 4.71 -12.85 -8.91
C ALA A 187 4.28 -11.85 -7.82
N ILE A 188 2.97 -11.71 -7.61
CA ILE A 188 2.41 -10.86 -6.56
C ILE A 188 2.41 -11.57 -5.21
N SER A 189 1.99 -12.85 -5.16
CA SER A 189 1.82 -13.59 -3.91
C SER A 189 3.14 -14.05 -3.28
N GLU A 190 4.16 -14.26 -4.09
CA GLU A 190 5.52 -14.66 -3.70
C GLU A 190 6.51 -13.49 -3.79
N ALA A 191 6.01 -12.24 -3.84
CA ALA A 191 6.85 -11.06 -3.76
C ALA A 191 7.82 -11.26 -2.58
N ARG A 192 9.09 -11.48 -2.92
CA ARG A 192 10.14 -11.74 -1.92
C ARG A 192 10.09 -10.60 -0.93
N VAL A 193 10.05 -10.97 0.34
CA VAL A 193 10.55 -10.11 1.38
C VAL A 193 12.03 -9.96 1.03
N GLU A 194 12.37 -9.01 0.19
CA GLU A 194 13.72 -8.51 0.19
C GLU A 194 13.89 -7.96 1.60
N GLU A 195 14.45 -8.78 2.48
CA GLU A 195 15.25 -8.21 3.51
C GLU A 195 16.14 -7.24 2.74
N LYS A 196 15.95 -5.94 2.98
CA LYS A 196 17.05 -5.04 2.79
C LYS A 196 18.11 -5.60 3.74
N GLU A 197 18.89 -6.58 3.27
CA GLU A 197 20.25 -6.59 3.64
C GLU A 197 20.67 -5.13 3.44
N TYR A 198 20.93 -4.45 4.50
CA TYR A 198 21.87 -3.35 4.51
C TYR A 198 23.22 -3.99 4.14
N GLY A 199 23.25 -4.62 3.00
CA GLY A 199 24.36 -5.19 2.27
C GLY A 199 24.70 -4.18 1.20
N ASN A 200 25.59 -3.34 1.51
CA ASN A 200 26.87 -3.04 0.87
C ASN A 200 27.00 -3.06 -0.67
N ASP A 201 25.94 -3.10 -1.50
CA ASP A 201 26.16 -3.25 -2.94
C ASP A 201 26.15 -1.96 -3.75
N ASP A 202 25.96 -0.78 -3.11
CA ASP A 202 26.05 0.51 -3.81
C ASP A 202 26.90 1.58 -3.08
N LEU A 203 27.59 1.19 -2.04
CA LEU A 203 28.61 2.00 -1.43
C LEU A 203 29.95 1.57 -2.05
N GLY A 204 30.44 2.37 -2.99
CA GLY A 204 31.62 2.06 -3.79
C GLY A 204 32.83 1.60 -2.98
N GLU A 205 33.83 1.01 -3.64
CA GLU A 205 35.09 0.47 -3.05
C GLU A 205 35.75 1.41 -2.01
N GLU A 206 35.51 2.71 -2.11
CA GLU A 206 36.01 3.72 -1.17
C GLU A 206 35.32 3.69 0.20
N PHE A 207 34.03 3.34 0.26
CA PHE A 207 33.29 3.17 1.52
C PHE A 207 33.74 1.89 2.24
N ASN A 208 33.92 0.80 1.52
CA ASN A 208 34.42 -0.45 2.09
C ASN A 208 35.82 -0.28 2.68
N LYS A 209 36.70 0.42 2.00
CA LYS A 209 38.02 0.74 2.55
C LYS A 209 37.97 1.56 3.83
N ARG A 210 37.14 2.60 3.87
CA ARG A 210 36.97 3.45 5.06
C ARG A 210 36.30 2.71 6.22
N TYR A 211 35.41 1.79 5.93
CA TYR A 211 34.79 0.92 6.93
C TYR A 211 35.86 0.00 7.56
N ASP A 212 36.66 -0.67 6.75
CA ASP A 212 37.75 -1.55 7.21
C ASP A 212 38.78 -0.78 8.03
N GLU A 213 39.14 0.43 7.61
CA GLU A 213 40.03 1.33 8.39
C GLU A 213 39.41 1.71 9.73
N ALA A 214 38.10 2.01 9.77
CA ALA A 214 37.40 2.31 11.02
C ALA A 214 37.36 1.10 11.97
N VAL A 215 37.12 -0.08 11.47
CA VAL A 215 37.15 -1.34 12.21
C VAL A 215 38.52 -1.61 12.76
N ALA A 216 39.56 -1.46 11.95
CA ALA A 216 40.98 -1.62 12.40
C ALA A 216 41.33 -0.67 13.55
N ILE A 217 40.90 0.60 13.48
CA ILE A 217 41.13 1.59 14.55
C ILE A 217 40.39 1.17 15.84
N VAL A 218 39.17 0.71 15.77
CA VAL A 218 38.39 0.26 16.93
C VAL A 218 39.00 -0.98 17.58
N ILE A 219 39.47 -1.94 16.77
CA ILE A 219 40.15 -3.15 17.26
C ILE A 219 41.47 -2.77 17.96
N GLN A 220 42.26 -1.89 17.35
CA GLN A 220 43.52 -1.47 17.91
C GLN A 220 43.37 -0.72 19.24
N LEU A 221 42.33 0.05 19.41
CA LEU A 221 42.06 0.85 20.61
C LEU A 221 41.22 0.12 21.65
N GLN A 222 40.64 -1.01 21.31
CA GLN A 222 39.66 -1.76 22.14
C GLN A 222 38.53 -0.86 22.70
N GLN A 223 38.24 0.25 22.00
CA GLN A 223 37.22 1.20 22.39
C GLN A 223 36.52 1.77 21.16
N ALA A 224 35.18 1.60 21.11
CA ALA A 224 34.32 2.16 20.05
C ALA A 224 33.93 3.60 20.40
N SER A 225 34.60 4.60 19.83
CA SER A 225 34.25 6.01 19.97
C SER A 225 34.09 6.66 18.60
N THR A 226 32.85 7.05 18.24
CA THR A 226 32.55 7.72 16.98
C THR A 226 33.39 8.96 16.75
N SER A 227 33.55 9.82 17.77
CA SER A 227 34.31 11.05 17.69
C SER A 227 35.82 10.80 17.49
N TYR A 228 36.33 9.66 17.96
CA TYR A 228 37.73 9.30 17.78
C TYR A 228 37.98 8.76 16.38
N VAL A 229 37.11 7.88 15.88
CA VAL A 229 37.16 7.34 14.51
C VAL A 229 37.07 8.46 13.49
N GLN A 230 36.15 9.39 13.66
CA GLN A 230 35.97 10.55 12.77
C GLN A 230 37.23 11.43 12.71
N ARG A 231 37.86 11.74 13.86
CA ARG A 231 39.09 12.52 13.90
C ARG A 231 40.27 11.80 13.24
N ARG A 232 40.34 10.48 13.41
CA ARG A 232 41.45 9.68 12.85
C ARG A 232 41.32 9.52 11.33
N LEU A 233 40.11 9.33 10.85
CA LEU A 233 39.78 9.20 9.42
C LEU A 233 39.57 10.56 8.72
N ARG A 234 39.57 11.67 9.46
CA ARG A 234 39.33 13.05 8.97
C ARG A 234 38.00 13.18 8.19
N ILE A 235 36.94 12.51 8.66
CA ILE A 235 35.59 12.55 8.07
C ILE A 235 34.69 13.48 8.88
N GLY A 236 33.79 14.21 8.16
CA GLY A 236 32.83 15.10 8.79
C GLY A 236 31.63 14.35 9.41
N TYR A 237 30.69 15.10 9.96
CA TYR A 237 29.52 14.58 10.72
C TYR A 237 28.33 14.24 9.82
N ASN A 238 28.48 14.22 8.51
CA ASN A 238 27.41 13.88 7.55
C ASN A 238 27.56 12.45 7.05
#